data_4a8b3ec656368b7c4ed4f47e160599e3
#
_entry.id   4a8b3ec656368b7c4ed4f47e160599e3
#
_cell.length_a   1.000
_cell.length_b   1.000
_cell.length_c   1.000
_cell.angle_alpha   90.00
_cell.angle_beta   90.00
_cell.angle_gamma   90.00
#
_symmetry.space_group_name_H-M   'P 1'
#
loop_
_entity.id
_entity.type
_entity.pdbx_description
1 polymer ?
#
loop_
_entity_poly.entity_id
_entity_poly.type
_entity_poly.pdbx_seq_one_letter_code
_entity_poly.pdbx_strand_id
1 'polypeptide(L)'
;PPNPNFLYKDTPGARRPRLAALANDSTYAPAYYELAASLVYDSTDRAIDYARRAVGLDSTNKWYLQLYGQSLIVGSRYGEAIPVFEKLVRTERNPEHFRLLAALYDGTERPYSAIAILDSADSQFGRMPYLDEMKRRLLLRTMQYDRALAEAERSVAEAPYLPENHMALGEVYEVTGKDSLAEASYRRGVSADSTSVAAWASLADFYNRRGDYRSYLDVVGRLFRMDNFPTIEKTSIFRRLTGNRKFYREYYPQIDVLAASLYLNNTDNRDVVNLYAGHLISSGRIDQALEIYKARSREANPDMESFMTVMEIESYLGHADSVSLYLDRALKLFPENADLYMRRGHLALLGRRNDEAIDSYREALRYAASDTVRSELGGCIGDVWHQKAEQRLPEGVQAESDAGIAWLGRDGGARRDMKRCYEAYDRALEYFGDNASVLNNYAYFLSLEGRDLDRALSMSGRATEIADNNPTFLDTHAWVLYTMGRYTEAKKVMRQAISLDNSGSASLQLHYGDILAALGEKFMAEIYWRKALEKGFDGASIERRIANLEQQQE
;
A
#
# COMPACT_ATOMS: atom_id res chain seq x y z
N PRO A 1 -3.67 -45.36 24.68
CA PRO A 1 -4.63 -44.38 24.25
C PRO A 1 -4.27 -43.99 22.83
N PRO A 2 -5.18 -44.10 21.86
CA PRO A 2 -4.91 -43.66 20.50
C PRO A 2 -4.81 -42.14 20.51
N ASN A 3 -3.76 -41.65 19.88
CA ASN A 3 -3.48 -40.25 19.66
C ASN A 3 -4.66 -39.56 18.91
N PRO A 4 -5.31 -38.51 19.45
CA PRO A 4 -6.45 -37.87 18.81
C PRO A 4 -6.11 -37.13 17.50
N ASN A 5 -4.83 -37.07 17.10
CA ASN A 5 -4.36 -36.45 15.87
C ASN A 5 -4.20 -37.42 14.67
N PHE A 6 -4.66 -38.67 14.76
CA PHE A 6 -4.82 -39.48 13.57
C PHE A 6 -6.06 -39.04 12.81
N LEU A 7 -5.88 -38.03 11.99
CA LEU A 7 -6.76 -37.69 10.87
C LEU A 7 -6.88 -38.93 9.99
N TYR A 8 -7.97 -39.68 10.12
CA TYR A 8 -8.36 -40.69 9.14
C TYR A 8 -8.55 -39.96 7.81
N LYS A 9 -7.51 -40.01 6.95
CA LYS A 9 -7.69 -39.61 5.54
C LYS A 9 -8.77 -40.52 4.97
N ASP A 10 -9.93 -39.94 4.72
CA ASP A 10 -11.06 -40.63 4.13
C ASP A 10 -10.72 -41.03 2.69
N THR A 11 -10.40 -42.31 2.49
CA THR A 11 -10.35 -42.89 1.18
C THR A 11 -11.75 -43.43 0.85
N PRO A 12 -12.30 -43.16 -0.38
CA PRO A 12 -13.61 -43.72 -0.77
C PRO A 12 -13.75 -45.23 -0.57
N GLY A 13 -12.63 -45.96 -0.48
CA GLY A 13 -12.57 -47.37 -0.15
C GLY A 13 -12.93 -47.72 1.29
N ALA A 14 -12.74 -46.78 2.25
CA ALA A 14 -13.02 -47.05 3.66
C ALA A 14 -14.50 -46.86 4.06
N ARG A 15 -15.28 -46.13 3.29
CA ARG A 15 -16.74 -45.92 3.53
C ARG A 15 -17.58 -47.13 3.14
N ARG A 16 -17.23 -47.84 2.05
CA ARG A 16 -17.99 -48.99 1.56
C ARG A 16 -18.18 -50.13 2.57
N PRO A 17 -17.12 -50.60 3.28
CA PRO A 17 -17.29 -51.65 4.27
C PRO A 17 -18.21 -51.25 5.44
N ARG A 18 -18.15 -50.00 5.87
CA ARG A 18 -18.98 -49.47 6.98
C ARG A 18 -20.44 -49.37 6.60
N LEU A 19 -20.73 -48.91 5.38
CA LEU A 19 -22.11 -48.93 4.84
C LEU A 19 -22.65 -50.34 4.64
N ALA A 20 -21.80 -51.29 4.22
CA ALA A 20 -22.17 -52.70 4.12
C ALA A 20 -22.45 -53.31 5.50
N ALA A 21 -21.69 -52.94 6.53
CA ALA A 21 -21.95 -53.38 7.91
C ALA A 21 -23.34 -52.90 8.39
N LEU A 22 -23.71 -51.65 8.11
CA LEU A 22 -25.02 -51.08 8.44
C LEU A 22 -26.17 -51.67 7.62
N ALA A 23 -25.89 -52.14 6.40
CA ALA A 23 -26.89 -52.85 5.60
C ALA A 23 -27.21 -54.24 6.17
N ASN A 24 -26.24 -54.85 6.82
CA ASN A 24 -26.40 -56.15 7.49
C ASN A 24 -26.97 -56.03 8.92
N ASP A 25 -26.53 -54.99 9.64
CA ASP A 25 -27.01 -54.72 11.01
C ASP A 25 -27.16 -53.21 11.23
N SER A 26 -28.37 -52.71 11.16
CA SER A 26 -28.70 -51.30 11.35
C SER A 26 -28.56 -50.83 12.81
N THR A 27 -28.27 -51.75 13.74
CA THR A 27 -28.05 -51.45 15.18
C THR A 27 -26.57 -51.42 15.56
N TYR A 28 -25.64 -51.57 14.59
CA TYR A 28 -24.20 -51.59 14.83
C TYR A 28 -23.64 -50.17 15.06
N ALA A 29 -23.72 -49.70 16.29
CA ALA A 29 -23.29 -48.36 16.68
C ALA A 29 -21.85 -47.99 16.29
N PRO A 30 -20.81 -48.86 16.35
CA PRO A 30 -19.46 -48.53 15.95
C PRO A 30 -19.34 -48.08 14.48
N ALA A 31 -20.15 -48.67 13.56
CA ALA A 31 -20.12 -48.24 12.15
C ALA A 31 -20.66 -46.82 11.96
N TYR A 32 -21.70 -46.46 12.70
CA TYR A 32 -22.19 -45.07 12.71
C TYR A 32 -21.15 -44.07 13.26
N TYR A 33 -20.45 -44.45 14.34
CA TYR A 33 -19.38 -43.64 14.92
C TYR A 33 -18.24 -43.40 13.91
N GLU A 34 -17.77 -44.44 13.24
CA GLU A 34 -16.67 -44.32 12.27
C GLU A 34 -17.08 -43.54 11.03
N LEU A 35 -18.33 -43.70 10.55
CA LEU A 35 -18.87 -42.87 9.44
C LEU A 35 -18.97 -41.40 9.84
N ALA A 36 -19.47 -41.11 11.03
CA ALA A 36 -19.51 -39.76 11.56
C ALA A 36 -18.12 -39.15 11.62
N ALA A 37 -17.14 -39.84 12.21
CA ALA A 37 -15.76 -39.37 12.34
C ALA A 37 -15.12 -39.05 11.00
N SER A 38 -15.43 -39.84 9.96
CA SER A 38 -14.89 -39.59 8.60
C SER A 38 -15.53 -38.41 7.86
N LEU A 39 -16.66 -37.94 8.34
CA LEU A 39 -17.47 -36.92 7.63
C LEU A 39 -17.55 -35.57 8.35
N VAL A 40 -16.96 -35.42 9.54
CA VAL A 40 -17.09 -34.20 10.36
C VAL A 40 -16.78 -32.91 9.57
N TYR A 41 -15.75 -32.91 8.75
CA TYR A 41 -15.31 -31.75 7.98
C TYR A 41 -15.76 -31.74 6.52
N ASP A 42 -16.08 -32.93 5.95
CA ASP A 42 -16.48 -33.03 4.55
C ASP A 42 -17.99 -32.90 4.34
N SER A 43 -18.79 -33.41 5.29
CA SER A 43 -20.24 -33.43 5.23
C SER A 43 -20.82 -33.42 6.63
N THR A 44 -20.73 -32.28 7.28
CA THR A 44 -21.01 -32.08 8.72
C THR A 44 -22.42 -32.51 9.10
N ASP A 45 -23.46 -32.20 8.30
CA ASP A 45 -24.84 -32.62 8.60
C ASP A 45 -25.00 -34.15 8.64
N ARG A 46 -24.38 -34.84 7.69
CA ARG A 46 -24.35 -36.31 7.71
C ARG A 46 -23.58 -36.88 8.91
N ALA A 47 -22.47 -36.24 9.28
CA ALA A 47 -21.71 -36.62 10.45
C ALA A 47 -22.56 -36.47 11.70
N ILE A 48 -23.31 -35.37 11.85
CA ILE A 48 -24.24 -35.15 12.95
C ILE A 48 -25.31 -36.25 13.00
N ASP A 49 -25.91 -36.62 11.86
CA ASP A 49 -26.94 -37.66 11.82
C ASP A 49 -26.40 -39.02 12.19
N TYR A 50 -25.22 -39.40 11.70
CA TYR A 50 -24.59 -40.65 12.09
C TYR A 50 -24.16 -40.67 13.56
N ALA A 51 -23.55 -39.59 14.04
CA ALA A 51 -23.18 -39.46 15.45
C ALA A 51 -24.41 -39.53 16.38
N ARG A 52 -25.50 -38.90 16.02
CA ARG A 52 -26.79 -38.96 16.74
C ARG A 52 -27.31 -40.39 16.80
N ARG A 53 -27.23 -41.16 15.71
CA ARG A 53 -27.63 -42.59 15.70
C ARG A 53 -26.75 -43.44 16.60
N ALA A 54 -25.42 -43.21 16.57
CA ALA A 54 -24.50 -43.94 17.46
C ALA A 54 -24.85 -43.67 18.94
N VAL A 55 -25.10 -42.42 19.33
CA VAL A 55 -25.52 -42.03 20.68
C VAL A 55 -26.92 -42.61 21.01
N GLY A 56 -27.83 -42.66 20.04
CA GLY A 56 -29.15 -43.27 20.21
C GLY A 56 -29.09 -44.77 20.54
N LEU A 57 -28.12 -45.47 19.98
CA LEU A 57 -27.91 -46.94 20.23
C LEU A 57 -27.17 -47.19 21.55
N ASP A 58 -26.22 -46.36 21.92
CA ASP A 58 -25.52 -46.39 23.20
C ASP A 58 -25.29 -44.98 23.74
N SER A 59 -26.24 -44.53 24.53
CA SER A 59 -26.25 -43.17 25.06
C SER A 59 -25.27 -42.96 26.23
N THR A 60 -24.60 -44.00 26.70
CA THR A 60 -23.63 -43.94 27.80
C THR A 60 -22.20 -43.93 27.30
N ASN A 61 -21.99 -44.21 26.02
CA ASN A 61 -20.68 -44.26 25.43
C ASN A 61 -20.09 -42.88 25.24
N LYS A 62 -19.05 -42.57 25.98
CA LYS A 62 -18.39 -41.28 26.00
C LYS A 62 -17.83 -40.86 24.65
N TRP A 63 -17.29 -41.80 23.89
CA TRP A 63 -16.70 -41.53 22.58
C TRP A 63 -17.77 -41.10 21.56
N TYR A 64 -18.96 -41.74 21.63
CA TYR A 64 -20.09 -41.35 20.78
C TYR A 64 -20.62 -39.96 21.14
N LEU A 65 -20.77 -39.71 22.44
CA LEU A 65 -21.19 -38.37 22.94
C LEU A 65 -20.18 -37.28 22.54
N GLN A 66 -18.88 -37.55 22.71
CA GLN A 66 -17.83 -36.61 22.37
C GLN A 66 -17.83 -36.27 20.87
N LEU A 67 -17.89 -37.30 20.01
CA LEU A 67 -17.96 -37.08 18.55
C LEU A 67 -19.23 -36.34 18.13
N TYR A 68 -20.37 -36.70 18.74
CA TYR A 68 -21.63 -36.00 18.47
C TYR A 68 -21.56 -34.53 18.86
N GLY A 69 -21.07 -34.23 20.07
CA GLY A 69 -20.88 -32.87 20.53
C GLY A 69 -19.92 -32.08 19.65
N GLN A 70 -18.79 -32.68 19.25
CA GLN A 70 -17.84 -32.07 18.32
C GLN A 70 -18.45 -31.79 16.93
N SER A 71 -19.19 -32.76 16.38
CA SER A 71 -19.89 -32.59 15.09
C SER A 71 -20.91 -31.46 15.14
N LEU A 72 -21.62 -31.30 16.24
CA LEU A 72 -22.57 -30.20 16.46
C LEU A 72 -21.85 -28.85 16.55
N ILE A 73 -20.67 -28.78 17.18
CA ILE A 73 -19.85 -27.56 17.24
C ILE A 73 -19.37 -27.18 15.83
N VAL A 74 -18.84 -28.13 15.06
CA VAL A 74 -18.38 -27.90 13.67
C VAL A 74 -19.55 -27.44 12.78
N GLY A 75 -20.76 -27.99 13.01
CA GLY A 75 -21.99 -27.57 12.32
C GLY A 75 -22.62 -26.29 12.89
N SER A 76 -21.95 -25.59 13.81
CA SER A 76 -22.46 -24.36 14.47
C SER A 76 -23.80 -24.54 15.20
N ARG A 77 -24.18 -25.79 15.56
CA ARG A 77 -25.41 -26.14 16.28
C ARG A 77 -25.16 -26.10 17.79
N TYR A 78 -24.71 -24.95 18.29
CA TYR A 78 -24.22 -24.78 19.68
C TYR A 78 -25.30 -25.10 20.73
N GLY A 79 -26.55 -24.72 20.49
CA GLY A 79 -27.65 -25.00 21.40
C GLY A 79 -27.92 -26.50 21.61
N GLU A 80 -27.68 -27.34 20.57
CA GLU A 80 -27.83 -28.79 20.65
C GLU A 80 -26.57 -29.47 21.25
N ALA A 81 -25.43 -28.85 21.13
CA ALA A 81 -24.19 -29.35 21.72
C ALA A 81 -24.17 -29.21 23.25
N ILE A 82 -24.81 -28.19 23.82
CA ILE A 82 -24.85 -27.94 25.27
C ILE A 82 -25.30 -29.16 26.06
N PRO A 83 -26.49 -29.78 25.86
CA PRO A 83 -26.93 -30.92 26.63
C PRO A 83 -26.03 -32.15 26.48
N VAL A 84 -25.33 -32.28 25.36
CA VAL A 84 -24.35 -33.36 25.15
C VAL A 84 -23.14 -33.17 26.06
N PHE A 85 -22.58 -31.94 26.10
CA PHE A 85 -21.44 -31.65 26.98
C PHE A 85 -21.85 -31.57 28.45
N GLU A 86 -23.06 -31.13 28.80
CA GLU A 86 -23.60 -31.25 30.17
C GLU A 86 -23.60 -32.70 30.66
N LYS A 87 -23.94 -33.67 29.79
CA LYS A 87 -23.88 -35.09 30.09
C LYS A 87 -22.43 -35.55 30.26
N LEU A 88 -21.52 -35.15 29.37
CA LEU A 88 -20.09 -35.48 29.42
C LEU A 88 -19.43 -34.97 30.71
N VAL A 89 -19.67 -33.75 31.16
CA VAL A 89 -19.06 -33.23 32.39
C VAL A 89 -19.57 -33.90 33.67
N ARG A 90 -20.77 -34.50 33.64
CA ARG A 90 -21.32 -35.28 34.76
C ARG A 90 -20.77 -36.71 34.82
N THR A 91 -20.44 -37.31 33.67
CA THR A 91 -20.05 -38.69 33.55
C THR A 91 -18.53 -38.89 33.44
N GLU A 92 -17.81 -37.89 32.98
CA GLU A 92 -16.38 -37.93 32.74
C GLU A 92 -15.61 -36.80 33.46
N ARG A 93 -14.55 -37.18 34.15
CA ARG A 93 -13.60 -36.23 34.75
C ARG A 93 -12.58 -35.80 33.71
N ASN A 94 -12.97 -34.87 32.82
CA ASN A 94 -12.10 -34.32 31.79
C ASN A 94 -12.25 -32.79 31.74
N PRO A 95 -11.20 -32.03 32.08
CA PRO A 95 -11.26 -30.54 32.11
C PRO A 95 -11.63 -29.93 30.75
N GLU A 96 -11.29 -30.60 29.66
CA GLU A 96 -11.58 -30.12 28.31
C GLU A 96 -13.09 -30.08 28.04
N HIS A 97 -13.89 -30.98 28.59
CA HIS A 97 -15.35 -30.96 28.48
C HIS A 97 -15.93 -29.72 29.17
N PHE A 98 -15.37 -29.32 30.32
CA PHE A 98 -15.76 -28.10 31.04
C PHE A 98 -15.42 -26.85 30.25
N ARG A 99 -14.22 -26.81 29.64
CA ARG A 99 -13.80 -25.72 28.78
C ARG A 99 -14.73 -25.55 27.58
N LEU A 100 -15.04 -26.66 26.89
CA LEU A 100 -15.94 -26.65 25.74
C LEU A 100 -17.37 -26.25 26.14
N LEU A 101 -17.88 -26.77 27.24
CA LEU A 101 -19.22 -26.39 27.74
C LEU A 101 -19.27 -24.91 28.13
N ALA A 102 -18.25 -24.40 28.81
CA ALA A 102 -18.16 -22.97 29.13
C ALA A 102 -18.12 -22.10 27.87
N ALA A 103 -17.36 -22.51 26.83
CA ALA A 103 -17.32 -21.83 25.54
C ALA A 103 -18.68 -21.85 24.81
N LEU A 104 -19.41 -22.98 24.89
CA LEU A 104 -20.76 -23.10 24.32
C LEU A 104 -21.77 -22.19 25.04
N TYR A 105 -21.73 -22.14 26.37
CA TYR A 105 -22.57 -21.22 27.13
C TYR A 105 -22.24 -19.75 26.81
N ASP A 106 -20.95 -19.44 26.67
CA ASP A 106 -20.51 -18.10 26.29
C ASP A 106 -20.97 -17.71 24.90
N GLY A 107 -20.78 -18.58 23.92
CA GLY A 107 -21.21 -18.39 22.53
C GLY A 107 -22.74 -18.36 22.33
N THR A 108 -23.50 -18.79 23.34
CA THR A 108 -24.98 -18.73 23.36
C THR A 108 -25.52 -17.67 24.32
N GLU A 109 -24.70 -16.67 24.68
CA GLU A 109 -25.04 -15.54 25.54
C GLU A 109 -25.50 -15.92 26.96
N ARG A 110 -24.90 -17.01 27.51
CA ARG A 110 -25.14 -17.51 28.86
C ARG A 110 -23.87 -17.43 29.74
N PRO A 111 -23.27 -16.23 29.93
CA PRO A 111 -21.99 -16.07 30.61
C PRO A 111 -22.01 -16.52 32.07
N TYR A 112 -23.12 -16.38 32.76
CA TYR A 112 -23.25 -16.84 34.14
C TYR A 112 -23.22 -18.38 34.25
N SER A 113 -23.82 -19.09 33.30
CA SER A 113 -23.73 -20.55 33.22
C SER A 113 -22.30 -21.00 32.90
N ALA A 114 -21.59 -20.26 32.02
CA ALA A 114 -20.20 -20.50 31.72
C ALA A 114 -19.32 -20.35 32.97
N ILE A 115 -19.52 -19.28 33.76
CA ILE A 115 -18.79 -19.08 35.02
C ILE A 115 -19.06 -20.22 36.00
N ALA A 116 -20.33 -20.64 36.17
CA ALA A 116 -20.70 -21.72 37.08
C ALA A 116 -20.06 -23.06 36.72
N ILE A 117 -19.92 -23.36 35.43
CA ILE A 117 -19.22 -24.56 34.96
C ILE A 117 -17.71 -24.48 35.21
N LEU A 118 -17.11 -23.30 35.06
CA LEU A 118 -15.69 -23.10 35.38
C LEU A 118 -15.44 -23.18 36.89
N ASP A 119 -16.34 -22.66 37.74
CA ASP A 119 -16.29 -22.87 39.20
C ASP A 119 -16.36 -24.38 39.56
N SER A 120 -17.19 -25.13 38.85
CA SER A 120 -17.26 -26.58 39.04
C SER A 120 -15.98 -27.27 38.59
N ALA A 121 -15.35 -26.84 37.52
CA ALA A 121 -14.04 -27.34 37.08
C ALA A 121 -12.97 -27.09 38.13
N ASP A 122 -12.88 -25.86 38.68
CA ASP A 122 -11.94 -25.52 39.75
C ASP A 122 -12.11 -26.43 40.98
N SER A 123 -13.35 -26.75 41.34
CA SER A 123 -13.65 -27.60 42.47
C SER A 123 -13.22 -29.06 42.24
N GLN A 124 -13.26 -29.55 41.01
CA GLN A 124 -12.97 -30.94 40.66
C GLN A 124 -11.50 -31.21 40.33
N PHE A 125 -10.86 -30.27 39.66
CA PHE A 125 -9.50 -30.48 39.11
C PHE A 125 -8.45 -29.58 39.76
N GLY A 126 -8.86 -28.62 40.59
CA GLY A 126 -8.01 -27.51 40.97
C GLY A 126 -7.86 -26.50 39.84
N ARG A 127 -7.04 -25.54 40.06
CA ARG A 127 -6.85 -24.42 39.13
C ARG A 127 -6.05 -24.82 37.90
N MET A 128 -6.49 -24.31 36.75
CA MET A 128 -5.82 -24.52 35.48
C MET A 128 -5.71 -23.18 34.75
N PRO A 129 -4.51 -22.70 34.39
CA PRO A 129 -4.29 -21.34 33.87
C PRO A 129 -5.21 -20.96 32.71
N TYR A 130 -5.47 -21.88 31.78
CA TYR A 130 -6.34 -21.62 30.62
C TYR A 130 -7.84 -21.53 30.98
N LEU A 131 -8.30 -22.20 32.04
CA LEU A 131 -9.67 -22.07 32.57
C LEU A 131 -9.78 -20.80 33.41
N ASP A 132 -8.77 -20.47 34.19
CA ASP A 132 -8.71 -19.25 34.99
C ASP A 132 -8.78 -17.99 34.11
N GLU A 133 -8.06 -17.98 33.01
CA GLU A 133 -8.11 -16.89 32.01
C GLU A 133 -9.50 -16.74 31.41
N MET A 134 -10.12 -17.84 31.01
CA MET A 134 -11.47 -17.84 30.47
C MET A 134 -12.50 -17.31 31.51
N LYS A 135 -12.41 -17.79 32.75
CA LYS A 135 -13.24 -17.37 33.87
C LYS A 135 -13.07 -15.88 34.16
N ARG A 136 -11.82 -15.39 34.23
CA ARG A 136 -11.52 -13.97 34.47
C ARG A 136 -12.17 -13.08 33.41
N ARG A 137 -12.01 -13.42 32.11
CA ARG A 137 -12.66 -12.66 31.02
C ARG A 137 -14.17 -12.61 31.14
N LEU A 138 -14.80 -13.72 31.52
CA LEU A 138 -16.24 -13.79 31.76
C LEU A 138 -16.66 -12.94 32.98
N LEU A 139 -15.90 -12.99 34.07
CA LEU A 139 -16.16 -12.20 35.26
C LEU A 139 -16.05 -10.69 34.97
N LEU A 140 -15.03 -10.26 34.22
CA LEU A 140 -14.87 -8.85 33.80
C LEU A 140 -16.03 -8.41 32.89
N ARG A 141 -16.42 -9.24 31.91
CA ARG A 141 -17.53 -8.94 30.99
C ARG A 141 -18.90 -8.86 31.70
N THR A 142 -19.07 -9.67 32.72
CA THR A 142 -20.31 -9.67 33.56
C THR A 142 -20.25 -8.70 34.74
N MET A 143 -19.20 -7.82 34.77
CA MET A 143 -18.98 -6.80 35.82
C MET A 143 -18.83 -7.39 37.23
N GLN A 144 -18.47 -8.66 37.39
CA GLN A 144 -18.21 -9.28 38.69
C GLN A 144 -16.75 -8.99 39.13
N TYR A 145 -16.45 -7.69 39.27
CA TYR A 145 -15.06 -7.19 39.48
C TYR A 145 -14.41 -7.72 40.76
N ASP A 146 -15.16 -7.81 41.85
CA ASP A 146 -14.61 -8.30 43.13
C ASP A 146 -14.19 -9.76 43.04
N ARG A 147 -14.96 -10.59 42.31
CA ARG A 147 -14.58 -11.98 42.05
C ARG A 147 -13.38 -12.08 41.14
N ALA A 148 -13.34 -11.27 40.05
CA ALA A 148 -12.21 -11.24 39.13
C ALA A 148 -10.92 -10.82 39.86
N LEU A 149 -11.02 -9.86 40.77
CA LEU A 149 -9.90 -9.39 41.59
C LEU A 149 -9.41 -10.48 42.54
N ALA A 150 -10.32 -11.11 43.32
CA ALA A 150 -9.95 -12.17 44.23
C ALA A 150 -9.29 -13.37 43.52
N GLU A 151 -9.76 -13.73 42.33
CA GLU A 151 -9.14 -14.80 41.52
C GLU A 151 -7.75 -14.39 41.03
N ALA A 152 -7.55 -13.16 40.55
CA ALA A 152 -6.26 -12.67 40.06
C ALA A 152 -5.24 -12.53 41.22
N GLU A 153 -5.66 -11.97 42.37
CA GLU A 153 -4.81 -11.86 43.59
C GLU A 153 -4.38 -13.25 44.08
N ARG A 154 -5.28 -14.22 44.08
CA ARG A 154 -4.96 -15.59 44.43
C ARG A 154 -3.95 -16.20 43.47
N SER A 155 -4.10 -15.98 42.14
CA SER A 155 -3.13 -16.47 41.16
C SER A 155 -1.71 -15.92 41.42
N VAL A 156 -1.61 -14.63 41.74
CA VAL A 156 -0.33 -14.00 42.10
C VAL A 156 0.23 -14.57 43.40
N ALA A 157 -0.62 -14.83 44.41
CA ALA A 157 -0.17 -15.40 45.69
C ALA A 157 0.36 -16.83 45.53
N GLU A 158 -0.28 -17.66 44.69
CA GLU A 158 0.10 -19.03 44.43
C GLU A 158 1.35 -19.16 43.55
N ALA A 159 1.50 -18.29 42.53
CA ALA A 159 2.62 -18.35 41.60
C ALA A 159 3.10 -16.93 41.22
N PRO A 160 3.78 -16.22 42.13
CA PRO A 160 4.25 -14.84 41.92
C PRO A 160 5.37 -14.70 40.88
N TYR A 161 5.97 -15.80 40.47
CA TYR A 161 7.02 -15.85 39.47
C TYR A 161 6.48 -15.93 38.03
N LEU A 162 5.19 -16.12 37.84
CA LEU A 162 4.56 -16.17 36.52
C LEU A 162 4.11 -14.77 36.08
N PRO A 163 4.66 -14.22 34.98
CA PRO A 163 4.29 -12.91 34.48
C PRO A 163 2.79 -12.79 34.19
N GLU A 164 2.18 -13.87 33.67
CA GLU A 164 0.77 -13.92 33.27
C GLU A 164 -0.17 -13.63 34.42
N ASN A 165 0.18 -14.03 35.65
CA ASN A 165 -0.62 -13.74 36.84
C ASN A 165 -0.64 -12.25 37.18
N HIS A 166 0.51 -11.61 37.07
CA HIS A 166 0.62 -10.16 37.27
C HIS A 166 -0.06 -9.35 36.16
N MET A 167 0.01 -9.83 34.90
CA MET A 167 -0.71 -9.23 33.78
C MET A 167 -2.23 -9.34 33.99
N ALA A 168 -2.71 -10.51 34.42
CA ALA A 168 -4.11 -10.74 34.77
C ALA A 168 -4.60 -9.80 35.87
N LEU A 169 -3.82 -9.62 36.93
CA LEU A 169 -4.14 -8.69 38.01
C LEU A 169 -4.12 -7.23 37.52
N GLY A 170 -3.15 -6.87 36.68
CA GLY A 170 -3.08 -5.55 36.05
C GLY A 170 -4.30 -5.23 35.22
N GLU A 171 -4.79 -6.18 34.40
CA GLU A 171 -6.01 -6.06 33.60
C GLU A 171 -7.25 -5.77 34.49
N VAL A 172 -7.39 -6.50 35.59
CA VAL A 172 -8.53 -6.29 36.51
C VAL A 172 -8.47 -4.90 37.14
N TYR A 173 -7.29 -4.45 37.59
CA TYR A 173 -7.12 -3.10 38.11
C TYR A 173 -7.38 -2.03 37.05
N GLU A 174 -6.95 -2.24 35.83
CA GLU A 174 -7.17 -1.31 34.71
C GLU A 174 -8.68 -1.16 34.41
N VAL A 175 -9.40 -2.27 34.27
CA VAL A 175 -10.87 -2.26 34.02
C VAL A 175 -11.64 -1.62 35.18
N THR A 176 -11.13 -1.72 36.42
CA THR A 176 -11.73 -1.10 37.60
C THR A 176 -11.26 0.34 37.86
N GLY A 177 -10.49 0.94 36.95
CA GLY A 177 -9.98 2.31 37.04
C GLY A 177 -8.94 2.56 38.11
N LYS A 178 -8.31 1.49 38.62
CA LYS A 178 -7.22 1.57 39.62
C LYS A 178 -5.85 1.63 38.93
N ASP A 179 -5.61 2.67 38.15
CA ASP A 179 -4.48 2.78 37.22
C ASP A 179 -3.11 2.59 37.85
N SER A 180 -2.87 3.16 39.05
CA SER A 180 -1.58 3.01 39.75
C SER A 180 -1.31 1.57 40.18
N LEU A 181 -2.36 0.82 40.54
CA LEU A 181 -2.24 -0.60 40.88
C LEU A 181 -2.07 -1.45 39.61
N ALA A 182 -2.75 -1.09 38.53
CA ALA A 182 -2.58 -1.72 37.23
C ALA A 182 -1.13 -1.61 36.75
N GLU A 183 -0.57 -0.38 36.73
CA GLU A 183 0.82 -0.14 36.37
C GLU A 183 1.78 -0.95 37.25
N ALA A 184 1.59 -0.91 38.57
CA ALA A 184 2.45 -1.66 39.50
C ALA A 184 2.38 -3.18 39.23
N SER A 185 1.20 -3.71 38.87
CA SER A 185 1.03 -5.12 38.53
C SER A 185 1.71 -5.48 37.21
N TYR A 186 1.53 -4.69 36.14
CA TYR A 186 2.21 -4.92 34.86
C TYR A 186 3.74 -4.84 35.01
N ARG A 187 4.25 -3.86 35.78
CA ARG A 187 5.70 -3.76 36.08
C ARG A 187 6.23 -4.97 36.88
N ARG A 188 5.43 -5.54 37.79
CA ARG A 188 5.78 -6.77 38.50
C ARG A 188 5.83 -7.96 37.55
N GLY A 189 4.91 -8.04 36.57
CA GLY A 189 4.95 -9.07 35.54
C GLY A 189 6.24 -9.03 34.73
N VAL A 190 6.65 -7.84 34.29
CA VAL A 190 7.94 -7.64 33.61
C VAL A 190 9.14 -7.98 34.51
N SER A 191 9.03 -7.71 35.84
CA SER A 191 10.10 -8.03 36.79
C SER A 191 10.18 -9.52 37.11
N ALA A 192 9.05 -10.24 37.04
CA ALA A 192 8.98 -11.69 37.24
C ALA A 192 9.70 -12.45 36.12
N ASP A 193 9.54 -11.98 34.87
CA ASP A 193 10.32 -12.45 33.73
C ASP A 193 10.59 -11.29 32.75
N SER A 194 11.82 -10.75 32.80
CA SER A 194 12.26 -9.68 31.93
C SER A 194 12.44 -10.08 30.47
N THR A 195 12.36 -11.37 30.14
CA THR A 195 12.44 -11.90 28.77
C THR A 195 11.05 -12.19 28.16
N SER A 196 9.98 -12.03 28.95
CA SER A 196 8.61 -12.23 28.49
C SER A 196 8.16 -11.09 27.57
N VAL A 197 8.08 -11.37 26.26
CA VAL A 197 7.52 -10.44 25.27
C VAL A 197 6.08 -10.06 25.63
N ALA A 198 5.27 -11.02 26.10
CA ALA A 198 3.89 -10.79 26.47
C ALA A 198 3.74 -9.78 27.62
N ALA A 199 4.61 -9.88 28.64
CA ALA A 199 4.60 -8.94 29.77
C ALA A 199 4.96 -7.50 29.34
N TRP A 200 6.01 -7.35 28.52
CA TRP A 200 6.38 -6.05 27.97
C TRP A 200 5.31 -5.49 27.04
N ALA A 201 4.70 -6.32 26.19
CA ALA A 201 3.62 -5.89 25.31
C ALA A 201 2.39 -5.41 26.09
N SER A 202 1.99 -6.13 27.14
CA SER A 202 0.87 -5.72 28.01
C SER A 202 1.13 -4.39 28.71
N LEU A 203 2.36 -4.16 29.20
CA LEU A 203 2.75 -2.88 29.78
C LEU A 203 2.75 -1.74 28.73
N ALA A 204 3.21 -2.03 27.49
CA ALA A 204 3.16 -1.07 26.40
C ALA A 204 1.72 -0.69 26.07
N ASP A 205 0.84 -1.69 25.92
CA ASP A 205 -0.58 -1.48 25.62
C ASP A 205 -1.30 -0.69 26.71
N PHE A 206 -0.97 -0.94 27.97
CA PHE A 206 -1.48 -0.14 29.11
C PHE A 206 -1.12 1.34 28.94
N TYR A 207 0.17 1.68 28.71
CA TYR A 207 0.56 3.07 28.52
C TYR A 207 -0.05 3.70 27.27
N ASN A 208 -0.16 2.93 26.18
CA ASN A 208 -0.79 3.39 24.94
C ASN A 208 -2.28 3.77 25.16
N ARG A 209 -3.05 2.89 25.84
CA ARG A 209 -4.47 3.16 26.17
C ARG A 209 -4.64 4.37 27.09
N ARG A 210 -3.67 4.64 27.98
CA ARG A 210 -3.65 5.80 28.87
C ARG A 210 -3.18 7.10 28.20
N GLY A 211 -2.66 7.04 26.98
CA GLY A 211 -2.07 8.18 26.28
C GLY A 211 -0.71 8.63 26.86
N ASP A 212 -0.11 7.82 27.72
CA ASP A 212 1.27 8.05 28.17
C ASP A 212 2.25 7.53 27.11
N TYR A 213 2.36 8.30 26.05
CA TYR A 213 3.17 7.89 24.89
C TYR A 213 4.68 7.90 25.16
N ARG A 214 5.15 8.63 26.18
CA ARG A 214 6.57 8.58 26.57
C ARG A 214 6.91 7.21 27.16
N SER A 215 6.16 6.79 28.17
CA SER A 215 6.34 5.48 28.79
C SER A 215 6.07 4.35 27.77
N TYR A 216 5.08 4.52 26.89
CA TYR A 216 4.82 3.59 25.79
C TYR A 216 6.06 3.40 24.90
N LEU A 217 6.66 4.48 24.42
CA LEU A 217 7.82 4.42 23.52
C LEU A 217 9.08 3.88 24.23
N ASP A 218 9.26 4.15 25.51
CA ASP A 218 10.33 3.56 26.31
C ASP A 218 10.19 2.04 26.42
N VAL A 219 8.96 1.56 26.64
CA VAL A 219 8.67 0.12 26.71
C VAL A 219 8.83 -0.53 25.32
N VAL A 220 8.33 0.11 24.26
CA VAL A 220 8.55 -0.35 22.87
C VAL A 220 10.04 -0.43 22.55
N GLY A 221 10.84 0.51 23.07
CA GLY A 221 12.30 0.47 22.93
C GLY A 221 12.94 -0.75 23.61
N ARG A 222 12.36 -1.25 24.68
CA ARG A 222 12.80 -2.52 25.30
C ARG A 222 12.42 -3.72 24.42
N LEU A 223 11.18 -3.77 23.93
CA LEU A 223 10.73 -4.80 23.00
C LEU A 223 11.58 -4.87 21.73
N PHE A 224 11.98 -3.72 21.16
CA PHE A 224 12.82 -3.70 19.96
C PHE A 224 14.22 -4.30 20.18
N ARG A 225 14.75 -4.22 21.40
CA ARG A 225 16.03 -4.82 21.77
C ARG A 225 15.96 -6.31 22.12
N MET A 226 14.75 -6.87 22.23
CA MET A 226 14.58 -8.30 22.53
C MET A 226 14.75 -9.14 21.26
N ASP A 227 15.61 -10.16 21.31
CA ASP A 227 15.87 -11.06 20.17
C ASP A 227 14.68 -11.95 19.86
N ASN A 228 13.89 -12.33 20.88
CA ASN A 228 12.69 -13.16 20.74
C ASN A 228 11.45 -12.36 20.34
N PHE A 229 11.53 -11.03 20.14
CA PHE A 229 10.43 -10.25 19.56
C PHE A 229 10.58 -10.20 18.05
N PRO A 230 9.58 -10.71 17.27
CA PRO A 230 9.71 -10.85 15.82
C PRO A 230 9.95 -9.52 15.10
N THR A 231 10.86 -9.51 14.11
CA THR A 231 11.15 -8.32 13.30
C THR A 231 9.91 -7.81 12.57
N ILE A 232 9.01 -8.69 12.14
CA ILE A 232 7.74 -8.31 11.48
C ILE A 232 6.86 -7.45 12.40
N GLU A 233 6.81 -7.77 13.69
CA GLU A 233 6.08 -6.98 14.68
C GLU A 233 6.76 -5.64 14.94
N LYS A 234 8.09 -5.62 15.07
CA LYS A 234 8.88 -4.38 15.22
C LYS A 234 8.62 -3.44 14.05
N THR A 235 8.67 -3.93 12.81
CA THR A 235 8.40 -3.12 11.61
C THR A 235 6.96 -2.63 11.54
N SER A 236 5.99 -3.46 11.94
CA SER A 236 4.57 -3.08 12.00
C SER A 236 4.34 -1.94 12.99
N ILE A 237 4.90 -2.04 14.19
CA ILE A 237 4.83 -0.97 15.21
C ILE A 237 5.49 0.31 14.66
N PHE A 238 6.68 0.20 14.07
CA PHE A 238 7.41 1.36 13.55
C PHE A 238 6.62 2.08 12.44
N ARG A 239 6.04 1.34 11.48
CA ARG A 239 5.17 1.93 10.44
C ARG A 239 3.97 2.66 11.03
N ARG A 240 3.35 2.11 12.06
CA ARG A 240 2.22 2.76 12.75
C ARG A 240 2.63 4.07 13.43
N LEU A 241 3.79 4.09 14.09
CA LEU A 241 4.32 5.29 14.76
C LEU A 241 4.66 6.40 13.76
N THR A 242 5.23 6.04 12.61
CA THR A 242 5.65 7.00 11.57
C THR A 242 4.50 7.43 10.65
N GLY A 243 3.42 6.65 10.56
CA GLY A 243 2.25 6.96 9.72
C GLY A 243 1.44 8.17 10.20
N ASN A 244 1.48 8.49 11.49
CA ASN A 244 0.83 9.69 12.04
C ASN A 244 1.83 10.86 12.10
N ARG A 245 1.75 11.79 11.17
CA ARG A 245 2.68 12.93 11.07
C ARG A 245 2.76 13.79 12.34
N LYS A 246 1.63 14.01 13.05
CA LYS A 246 1.61 14.80 14.28
C LYS A 246 2.35 14.07 15.40
N PHE A 247 2.02 12.81 15.61
CA PHE A 247 2.66 11.94 16.58
C PHE A 247 4.17 11.81 16.29
N TYR A 248 4.54 11.56 15.03
CA TYR A 248 5.91 11.45 14.60
C TYR A 248 6.76 12.69 14.94
N ARG A 249 6.21 13.89 14.72
CA ARG A 249 6.92 15.15 15.04
C ARG A 249 7.05 15.37 16.54
N GLU A 250 6.02 15.05 17.30
CA GLU A 250 5.98 15.25 18.75
C GLU A 250 6.95 14.33 19.49
N TYR A 251 7.06 13.07 19.05
CA TYR A 251 7.89 12.03 19.66
C TYR A 251 9.12 11.66 18.82
N TYR A 252 9.53 12.55 17.92
CA TYR A 252 10.64 12.30 17.01
C TYR A 252 11.91 11.76 17.71
N PRO A 253 12.41 12.33 18.84
CA PRO A 253 13.65 11.84 19.45
C PRO A 253 13.56 10.37 19.89
N GLN A 254 12.40 9.95 20.41
CA GLN A 254 12.18 8.57 20.85
C GLN A 254 12.06 7.64 19.64
N ILE A 255 11.34 8.06 18.61
CA ILE A 255 11.16 7.29 17.36
C ILE A 255 12.49 7.15 16.62
N ASP A 256 13.36 8.15 16.67
CA ASP A 256 14.70 8.09 16.08
C ASP A 256 15.57 7.01 16.74
N VAL A 257 15.52 6.91 18.07
CA VAL A 257 16.20 5.83 18.82
C VAL A 257 15.63 4.44 18.44
N LEU A 258 14.30 4.33 18.27
CA LEU A 258 13.67 3.09 17.84
C LEU A 258 14.11 2.71 16.43
N ALA A 259 14.14 3.67 15.50
CA ALA A 259 14.58 3.49 14.13
C ALA A 259 16.03 2.96 14.07
N ALA A 260 16.92 3.61 14.78
CA ALA A 260 18.32 3.20 14.86
C ALA A 260 18.49 1.80 15.47
N SER A 261 17.77 1.51 16.56
CA SER A 261 17.78 0.18 17.19
C SER A 261 17.25 -0.92 16.27
N LEU A 262 16.17 -0.63 15.52
CA LEU A 262 15.61 -1.57 14.55
C LEU A 262 16.62 -1.87 13.43
N TYR A 263 17.26 -0.84 12.88
CA TYR A 263 18.24 -0.96 11.81
C TYR A 263 19.49 -1.73 12.25
N LEU A 264 20.10 -1.35 13.37
CA LEU A 264 21.36 -1.94 13.83
C LEU A 264 21.27 -3.45 14.10
N ASN A 265 20.10 -3.93 14.50
CA ASN A 265 19.88 -5.35 14.77
C ASN A 265 19.36 -6.15 13.56
N ASN A 266 19.12 -5.50 12.42
CA ASN A 266 18.49 -6.14 11.26
C ASN A 266 19.02 -5.58 9.93
N THR A 267 20.32 -5.35 9.81
CA THR A 267 20.97 -4.73 8.64
C THR A 267 20.76 -5.53 7.35
N ASP A 268 20.56 -6.85 7.45
CA ASP A 268 20.33 -7.74 6.30
C ASP A 268 18.86 -7.77 5.85
N ASN A 269 17.97 -7.20 6.65
CA ASN A 269 16.54 -7.16 6.33
C ASN A 269 16.20 -5.92 5.47
N ARG A 270 15.86 -6.14 4.21
CA ARG A 270 15.55 -5.07 3.24
C ARG A 270 14.45 -4.12 3.72
N ASP A 271 13.36 -4.66 4.27
CA ASP A 271 12.25 -3.86 4.77
C ASP A 271 12.69 -2.91 5.88
N VAL A 272 13.53 -3.40 6.80
CA VAL A 272 14.07 -2.59 7.90
C VAL A 272 14.99 -1.49 7.35
N VAL A 273 15.86 -1.83 6.42
CA VAL A 273 16.77 -0.86 5.79
C VAL A 273 15.99 0.25 5.09
N ASN A 274 14.96 -0.12 4.32
CA ASN A 274 14.10 0.86 3.62
C ASN A 274 13.32 1.74 4.61
N LEU A 275 12.80 1.17 5.69
CA LEU A 275 12.12 1.93 6.74
C LEU A 275 13.06 2.93 7.43
N TYR A 276 14.28 2.50 7.74
CA TYR A 276 15.27 3.38 8.37
C TYR A 276 15.74 4.47 7.44
N ALA A 277 16.04 4.14 6.18
CA ALA A 277 16.41 5.13 5.18
C ALA A 277 15.29 6.14 4.91
N GLY A 278 14.04 5.68 4.83
CA GLY A 278 12.86 6.55 4.73
C GLY A 278 12.70 7.49 5.95
N HIS A 279 13.00 6.98 7.16
CA HIS A 279 13.05 7.80 8.37
C HIS A 279 14.16 8.87 8.29
N LEU A 280 15.36 8.52 7.83
CA LEU A 280 16.46 9.45 7.61
C LEU A 280 16.11 10.54 6.61
N ILE A 281 15.52 10.19 5.47
CA ILE A 281 15.04 11.15 4.45
C ILE A 281 14.00 12.10 5.05
N SER A 282 13.00 11.54 5.75
CA SER A 282 11.93 12.32 6.38
C SER A 282 12.42 13.28 7.45
N SER A 283 13.57 13.00 8.05
CA SER A 283 14.23 13.85 9.05
C SER A 283 15.28 14.80 8.48
N GLY A 284 15.44 14.84 7.15
CA GLY A 284 16.43 15.69 6.48
C GLY A 284 17.85 15.14 6.46
N ARG A 285 18.08 13.92 6.96
CA ARG A 285 19.39 13.25 6.96
C ARG A 285 19.62 12.46 5.67
N ILE A 286 19.43 13.14 4.53
CA ILE A 286 19.44 12.55 3.19
C ILE A 286 20.79 11.90 2.89
N ASP A 287 21.90 12.53 3.29
CA ASP A 287 23.26 11.99 3.07
C ASP A 287 23.48 10.64 3.77
N GLN A 288 22.91 10.44 4.96
CA GLN A 288 23.03 9.17 5.68
C GLN A 288 22.21 8.07 4.98
N ALA A 289 21.01 8.40 4.50
CA ALA A 289 20.22 7.47 3.70
C ALA A 289 20.93 7.08 2.40
N LEU A 290 21.53 8.05 1.74
CA LEU A 290 22.32 7.85 0.52
C LEU A 290 23.47 6.88 0.74
N GLU A 291 24.25 7.04 1.83
CA GLU A 291 25.36 6.14 2.12
C GLU A 291 24.91 4.70 2.40
N ILE A 292 23.74 4.51 3.04
CA ILE A 292 23.14 3.18 3.21
C ILE A 292 22.88 2.51 1.87
N TYR A 293 22.20 3.21 0.94
CA TYR A 293 21.88 2.66 -0.38
C TYR A 293 23.13 2.50 -1.26
N LYS A 294 24.11 3.39 -1.16
CA LYS A 294 25.42 3.22 -1.82
C LYS A 294 26.15 1.98 -1.31
N ALA A 295 26.13 1.72 -0.01
CA ALA A 295 26.72 0.50 0.55
C ALA A 295 26.04 -0.75 -0.01
N ARG A 296 24.72 -0.78 -0.04
CA ARG A 296 23.94 -1.90 -0.61
C ARG A 296 24.20 -2.12 -2.10
N SER A 297 24.32 -1.05 -2.88
CA SER A 297 24.65 -1.16 -4.32
C SER A 297 26.04 -1.74 -4.60
N ARG A 298 26.89 -1.88 -3.56
CA ARG A 298 28.24 -2.49 -3.64
C ARG A 298 28.30 -3.92 -3.12
N GLU A 299 27.21 -4.46 -2.62
CA GLU A 299 27.13 -5.85 -2.17
C GLU A 299 27.40 -6.83 -3.33
N ALA A 300 27.65 -8.10 -2.99
CA ALA A 300 27.94 -9.12 -4.00
C ALA A 300 26.73 -9.41 -4.91
N ASN A 301 25.52 -9.22 -4.41
CA ASN A 301 24.28 -9.40 -5.16
C ASN A 301 23.31 -8.22 -4.88
N PRO A 302 23.61 -7.03 -5.44
CA PRO A 302 22.84 -5.84 -5.16
C PRO A 302 21.47 -5.89 -5.84
N ASP A 303 20.48 -5.28 -5.22
CA ASP A 303 19.15 -5.17 -5.82
C ASP A 303 19.00 -3.90 -6.67
N MET A 304 18.04 -3.95 -7.60
CA MET A 304 17.69 -2.81 -8.47
C MET A 304 17.24 -1.59 -7.66
N GLU A 305 16.45 -1.81 -6.60
CA GLU A 305 15.89 -0.75 -5.76
C GLU A 305 17.01 0.13 -5.19
N SER A 306 18.10 -0.47 -4.72
CA SER A 306 19.26 0.27 -4.19
C SER A 306 19.87 1.22 -5.23
N PHE A 307 20.02 0.79 -6.47
CA PHE A 307 20.50 1.66 -7.55
C PHE A 307 19.52 2.77 -7.88
N MET A 308 18.23 2.45 -7.98
CA MET A 308 17.18 3.43 -8.29
C MET A 308 17.14 4.52 -7.22
N THR A 309 17.15 4.14 -5.94
CA THR A 309 17.11 5.09 -4.84
C THR A 309 18.37 5.97 -4.77
N VAL A 310 19.57 5.39 -5.01
CA VAL A 310 20.79 6.20 -5.13
C VAL A 310 20.65 7.25 -6.23
N MET A 311 20.21 6.83 -7.42
CA MET A 311 20.05 7.75 -8.55
C MET A 311 18.99 8.83 -8.29
N GLU A 312 17.90 8.51 -7.59
CA GLU A 312 16.86 9.47 -7.22
C GLU A 312 17.38 10.51 -6.22
N ILE A 313 18.08 10.07 -5.17
CA ILE A 313 18.66 10.98 -4.19
C ILE A 313 19.74 11.86 -4.83
N GLU A 314 20.65 11.27 -5.60
CA GLU A 314 21.73 12.01 -6.29
C GLU A 314 21.17 13.00 -7.32
N SER A 315 20.09 12.64 -8.01
CA SER A 315 19.36 13.55 -8.90
C SER A 315 18.73 14.73 -8.15
N TYR A 316 18.10 14.46 -7.00
CA TYR A 316 17.55 15.49 -6.12
C TYR A 316 18.63 16.46 -5.62
N LEU A 317 19.83 15.95 -5.32
CA LEU A 317 21.00 16.73 -4.90
C LEU A 317 21.71 17.46 -6.08
N GLY A 318 21.31 17.20 -7.33
CA GLY A 318 21.91 17.82 -8.52
C GLY A 318 23.22 17.18 -8.98
N HIS A 319 23.56 15.99 -8.50
CA HIS A 319 24.84 15.33 -8.80
C HIS A 319 24.75 14.44 -10.05
N ALA A 320 24.64 15.05 -11.22
CA ALA A 320 24.46 14.37 -12.52
C ALA A 320 25.54 13.31 -12.84
N ASP A 321 26.80 13.57 -12.49
CA ASP A 321 27.90 12.64 -12.72
C ASP A 321 27.75 11.36 -11.89
N SER A 322 27.29 11.51 -10.64
CA SER A 322 27.00 10.38 -9.76
C SER A 322 25.84 9.55 -10.30
N VAL A 323 24.75 10.20 -10.73
CA VAL A 323 23.61 9.52 -11.36
C VAL A 323 24.07 8.69 -12.55
N SER A 324 24.91 9.27 -13.45
CA SER A 324 25.47 8.57 -14.62
C SER A 324 26.29 7.35 -14.20
N LEU A 325 27.15 7.50 -13.18
CA LEU A 325 27.99 6.40 -12.68
C LEU A 325 27.16 5.21 -12.16
N TYR A 326 26.12 5.49 -11.36
CA TYR A 326 25.27 4.44 -10.80
C TYR A 326 24.36 3.83 -11.85
N LEU A 327 23.91 4.60 -12.83
CA LEU A 327 23.17 4.11 -13.99
C LEU A 327 23.99 3.14 -14.84
N ASP A 328 25.24 3.47 -15.14
CA ASP A 328 26.15 2.58 -15.90
C ASP A 328 26.45 1.28 -15.15
N ARG A 329 26.56 1.35 -13.82
CA ARG A 329 26.71 0.15 -12.99
C ARG A 329 25.45 -0.71 -12.99
N ALA A 330 24.28 -0.09 -12.85
CA ALA A 330 23.00 -0.77 -12.89
C ALA A 330 22.77 -1.47 -14.25
N LEU A 331 23.07 -0.80 -15.37
CA LEU A 331 22.94 -1.37 -16.71
C LEU A 331 23.86 -2.56 -16.97
N LYS A 332 25.04 -2.61 -16.33
CA LYS A 332 25.92 -3.79 -16.41
C LYS A 332 25.34 -5.02 -15.70
N LEU A 333 24.58 -4.81 -14.62
CA LEU A 333 23.98 -5.88 -13.83
C LEU A 333 22.59 -6.25 -14.33
N PHE A 334 21.86 -5.28 -14.86
CA PHE A 334 20.47 -5.41 -15.31
C PHE A 334 20.32 -4.93 -16.76
N PRO A 335 20.96 -5.58 -17.73
CA PRO A 335 21.03 -5.10 -19.13
C PRO A 335 19.70 -5.15 -19.89
N GLU A 336 18.69 -5.84 -19.36
CA GLU A 336 17.37 -5.99 -20.00
C GLU A 336 16.29 -5.11 -19.33
N ASN A 337 16.70 -4.07 -18.60
CA ASN A 337 15.76 -3.22 -17.89
C ASN A 337 15.43 -1.94 -18.66
N ALA A 338 14.16 -1.80 -19.06
CA ALA A 338 13.65 -0.66 -19.82
C ALA A 338 13.80 0.68 -19.08
N ASP A 339 13.55 0.71 -17.76
CA ASP A 339 13.56 1.93 -16.95
C ASP A 339 14.96 2.54 -16.87
N LEU A 340 16.01 1.70 -16.81
CA LEU A 340 17.39 2.18 -16.81
C LEU A 340 17.76 2.85 -18.14
N TYR A 341 17.37 2.25 -19.27
CA TYR A 341 17.61 2.85 -20.58
C TYR A 341 16.78 4.14 -20.76
N MET A 342 15.54 4.18 -20.25
CA MET A 342 14.73 5.39 -20.26
C MET A 342 15.40 6.51 -19.46
N ARG A 343 15.91 6.22 -18.26
CA ARG A 343 16.68 7.19 -17.44
C ARG A 343 17.95 7.67 -18.17
N ARG A 344 18.66 6.78 -18.87
CA ARG A 344 19.80 7.16 -19.69
C ARG A 344 19.41 8.10 -20.81
N GLY A 345 18.28 7.86 -21.45
CA GLY A 345 17.72 8.74 -22.45
C GLY A 345 17.41 10.15 -21.88
N HIS A 346 16.76 10.21 -20.71
CA HIS A 346 16.48 11.49 -20.05
C HIS A 346 17.76 12.26 -19.66
N LEU A 347 18.78 11.57 -19.14
CA LEU A 347 20.07 12.22 -18.83
C LEU A 347 20.78 12.74 -20.08
N ALA A 348 20.76 11.97 -21.17
CA ALA A 348 21.31 12.40 -22.43
C ALA A 348 20.58 13.66 -22.97
N LEU A 349 19.26 13.70 -22.84
CA LEU A 349 18.42 14.81 -23.25
C LEU A 349 18.73 16.09 -22.44
N LEU A 350 18.86 15.97 -21.12
CA LEU A 350 19.30 17.09 -20.26
C LEU A 350 20.67 17.63 -20.67
N GLY A 351 21.57 16.74 -21.10
CA GLY A 351 22.89 17.09 -21.65
C GLY A 351 22.89 17.54 -23.12
N ARG A 352 21.71 17.71 -23.73
CA ARG A 352 21.52 18.03 -25.16
C ARG A 352 22.16 17.02 -26.13
N ARG A 353 22.37 15.79 -25.68
CA ARG A 353 22.94 14.67 -26.47
C ARG A 353 21.81 13.87 -27.12
N ASN A 354 21.11 14.50 -28.06
CA ASN A 354 19.85 14.00 -28.62
C ASN A 354 19.98 12.62 -29.28
N ASP A 355 21.10 12.35 -30.01
CA ASP A 355 21.29 11.04 -30.65
C ASP A 355 21.41 9.91 -29.61
N GLU A 356 22.18 10.14 -28.54
CA GLU A 356 22.30 9.21 -27.42
C GLU A 356 20.94 8.99 -26.70
N ALA A 357 20.13 10.04 -26.58
CA ALA A 357 18.80 9.93 -26.01
C ALA A 357 17.89 9.04 -26.86
N ILE A 358 17.87 9.23 -28.18
CA ILE A 358 17.08 8.43 -29.11
C ILE A 358 17.52 6.94 -29.05
N ASP A 359 18.84 6.69 -29.07
CA ASP A 359 19.34 5.32 -29.01
C ASP A 359 19.01 4.66 -27.67
N SER A 360 19.08 5.39 -26.57
CA SER A 360 18.70 4.90 -25.27
C SER A 360 17.20 4.56 -25.17
N TYR A 361 16.32 5.41 -25.69
CA TYR A 361 14.89 5.12 -25.73
C TYR A 361 14.56 3.96 -26.67
N ARG A 362 15.32 3.75 -27.76
CA ARG A 362 15.17 2.57 -28.62
C ARG A 362 15.58 1.29 -27.92
N GLU A 363 16.66 1.32 -27.13
CA GLU A 363 17.00 0.18 -26.28
C GLU A 363 15.92 -0.08 -25.23
N ALA A 364 15.38 0.95 -24.58
CA ALA A 364 14.26 0.82 -23.65
C ALA A 364 13.04 0.15 -24.30
N LEU A 365 12.71 0.51 -25.56
CA LEU A 365 11.61 -0.10 -26.32
C LEU A 365 11.74 -1.62 -26.49
N ARG A 366 12.96 -2.16 -26.57
CA ARG A 366 13.20 -3.61 -26.70
C ARG A 366 12.75 -4.38 -25.48
N TYR A 367 12.86 -3.77 -24.31
CA TYR A 367 12.59 -4.38 -23.01
C TYR A 367 11.29 -3.89 -22.37
N ALA A 368 10.54 -3.03 -23.05
CA ALA A 368 9.29 -2.47 -22.54
C ALA A 368 8.23 -3.55 -22.32
N ALA A 369 7.69 -3.62 -21.10
CA ALA A 369 6.79 -4.69 -20.67
C ALA A 369 5.34 -4.53 -21.19
N SER A 370 4.92 -3.31 -21.56
CA SER A 370 3.54 -3.01 -21.97
C SER A 370 3.50 -2.05 -23.15
N ASP A 371 2.39 -2.07 -23.88
CA ASP A 371 2.16 -1.15 -24.99
C ASP A 371 2.04 0.31 -24.53
N THR A 372 1.58 0.55 -23.28
CA THR A 372 1.58 1.88 -22.68
C THR A 372 3.01 2.42 -22.55
N VAL A 373 3.93 1.65 -21.99
CA VAL A 373 5.35 2.03 -21.88
C VAL A 373 5.98 2.21 -23.26
N ARG A 374 5.66 1.35 -24.24
CA ARG A 374 6.14 1.50 -25.63
C ARG A 374 5.64 2.81 -26.24
N SER A 375 4.40 3.18 -25.98
CA SER A 375 3.83 4.45 -26.43
C SER A 375 4.51 5.66 -25.79
N GLU A 376 4.77 5.62 -24.48
CA GLU A 376 5.52 6.67 -23.79
C GLU A 376 6.92 6.86 -24.37
N LEU A 377 7.66 5.76 -24.55
CA LEU A 377 9.00 5.79 -25.14
C LEU A 377 8.99 6.28 -26.59
N GLY A 378 7.98 5.89 -27.38
CA GLY A 378 7.76 6.41 -28.73
C GLY A 378 7.50 7.92 -28.75
N GLY A 379 6.71 8.39 -27.77
CA GLY A 379 6.49 9.82 -27.52
C GLY A 379 7.80 10.56 -27.22
N CYS A 380 8.59 10.04 -26.27
CA CYS A 380 9.90 10.61 -25.94
C CYS A 380 10.82 10.69 -27.17
N ILE A 381 10.85 9.67 -28.04
CA ILE A 381 11.62 9.71 -29.28
C ILE A 381 11.12 10.82 -30.20
N GLY A 382 9.80 11.00 -30.33
CA GLY A 382 9.19 12.07 -31.10
C GLY A 382 9.61 13.46 -30.58
N ASP A 383 9.51 13.66 -29.26
CA ASP A 383 9.90 14.92 -28.60
C ASP A 383 11.37 15.25 -28.84
N VAL A 384 12.27 14.25 -28.79
CA VAL A 384 13.70 14.47 -29.09
C VAL A 384 13.93 14.83 -30.54
N TRP A 385 13.21 14.23 -31.49
CA TRP A 385 13.29 14.63 -32.90
C TRP A 385 12.81 16.05 -33.14
N HIS A 386 11.73 16.46 -32.46
CA HIS A 386 11.28 17.87 -32.47
C HIS A 386 12.38 18.80 -31.94
N GLN A 387 12.95 18.49 -30.76
CA GLN A 387 14.04 19.28 -30.19
C GLN A 387 15.25 19.39 -31.13
N LYS A 388 15.58 18.32 -31.87
CA LYS A 388 16.64 18.37 -32.88
C LYS A 388 16.30 19.31 -34.04
N ALA A 389 15.04 19.37 -34.46
CA ALA A 389 14.61 20.34 -35.47
C ALA A 389 14.74 21.75 -34.96
N GLU A 390 14.33 22.03 -33.70
CA GLU A 390 14.47 23.35 -33.06
C GLU A 390 15.93 23.79 -32.90
N GLN A 391 16.86 22.88 -32.59
CA GLN A 391 18.29 23.22 -32.49
C GLN A 391 18.92 23.68 -33.79
N ARG A 392 18.22 23.54 -34.94
CA ARG A 392 18.65 24.07 -36.23
C ARG A 392 18.19 25.50 -36.48
N LEU A 393 17.34 26.05 -35.59
CA LEU A 393 16.90 27.46 -35.71
C LEU A 393 18.08 28.41 -35.61
N PRO A 394 18.06 29.52 -36.33
CA PRO A 394 19.04 30.60 -36.14
C PRO A 394 19.04 31.14 -34.70
N GLU A 395 20.19 31.61 -34.25
CA GLU A 395 20.34 32.17 -32.91
C GLU A 395 19.32 33.30 -32.67
N GLY A 396 18.63 33.27 -31.56
CA GLY A 396 17.60 34.24 -31.17
C GLY A 396 16.22 34.06 -31.82
N VAL A 397 16.02 33.01 -32.64
CA VAL A 397 14.70 32.69 -33.22
C VAL A 397 14.02 31.61 -32.36
N GLN A 398 12.84 31.94 -31.85
CA GLN A 398 12.01 31.00 -31.11
C GLN A 398 11.20 30.12 -32.07
N ALA A 399 11.05 28.82 -31.76
CA ALA A 399 10.30 27.85 -32.59
C ALA A 399 8.85 28.24 -32.81
N GLU A 400 8.21 28.80 -31.80
CA GLU A 400 6.81 29.23 -31.79
C GLU A 400 6.58 30.59 -32.45
N SER A 401 7.65 31.28 -32.88
CA SER A 401 7.54 32.54 -33.63
C SER A 401 7.23 32.26 -35.11
N ASP A 402 6.56 33.23 -35.79
CA ASP A 402 6.31 33.15 -37.23
C ASP A 402 7.59 32.89 -38.05
N ALA A 403 8.72 33.46 -37.60
CA ALA A 403 10.02 33.24 -38.21
C ALA A 403 10.54 31.81 -37.96
N GLY A 404 10.34 31.28 -36.78
CA GLY A 404 10.73 29.91 -36.41
C GLY A 404 9.93 28.88 -37.18
N ILE A 405 8.62 29.00 -37.19
CA ILE A 405 7.70 28.13 -37.96
C ILE A 405 8.08 28.14 -39.45
N ALA A 406 8.26 29.33 -40.03
CA ALA A 406 8.67 29.48 -41.43
C ALA A 406 10.05 28.87 -41.71
N TRP A 407 10.99 28.94 -40.76
CA TRP A 407 12.31 28.29 -40.85
C TRP A 407 12.20 26.75 -40.81
N LEU A 408 11.49 26.21 -39.84
CA LEU A 408 11.27 24.75 -39.71
C LEU A 408 10.67 24.17 -41.00
N GLY A 409 9.78 24.90 -41.65
CA GLY A 409 9.19 24.52 -42.93
C GLY A 409 10.13 24.63 -44.15
N ARG A 410 11.23 25.38 -44.07
CA ARG A 410 12.17 25.61 -45.20
C ARG A 410 13.47 24.86 -45.08
N ASP A 411 14.04 24.72 -43.89
CA ASP A 411 15.28 23.97 -43.67
C ASP A 411 15.14 22.48 -43.94
N GLY A 412 15.92 21.96 -44.84
CA GLY A 412 15.82 20.54 -45.25
C GLY A 412 16.23 19.55 -44.16
N GLY A 413 17.02 20.01 -43.17
CA GLY A 413 17.41 19.20 -42.00
C GLY A 413 16.26 19.17 -40.97
N ALA A 414 15.73 20.36 -40.64
CA ALA A 414 14.61 20.48 -39.72
C ALA A 414 13.38 19.70 -40.22
N ARG A 415 13.04 19.84 -41.50
CA ARG A 415 11.94 19.05 -42.12
C ARG A 415 12.11 17.55 -42.00
N ARG A 416 13.34 17.02 -42.14
CA ARG A 416 13.61 15.59 -41.95
C ARG A 416 13.46 15.17 -40.51
N ASP A 417 13.89 16.00 -39.56
CA ASP A 417 13.77 15.73 -38.14
C ASP A 417 12.30 15.81 -37.70
N MET A 418 11.52 16.79 -38.19
CA MET A 418 10.07 16.85 -37.99
C MET A 418 9.33 15.64 -38.57
N LYS A 419 9.70 15.17 -39.77
CA LYS A 419 9.12 13.96 -40.33
C LYS A 419 9.35 12.74 -39.41
N ARG A 420 10.55 12.60 -38.85
CA ARG A 420 10.88 11.53 -37.88
C ARG A 420 10.12 11.68 -36.57
N CYS A 421 9.89 12.90 -36.13
CA CYS A 421 9.03 13.20 -34.99
C CYS A 421 7.63 12.61 -35.21
N TYR A 422 7.00 12.95 -36.32
CA TYR A 422 5.66 12.44 -36.64
C TYR A 422 5.61 10.92 -36.82
N GLU A 423 6.60 10.33 -37.48
CA GLU A 423 6.72 8.86 -37.59
C GLU A 423 6.85 8.19 -36.22
N ALA A 424 7.51 8.83 -35.26
CA ALA A 424 7.63 8.30 -33.89
C ALA A 424 6.32 8.41 -33.12
N TYR A 425 5.60 9.52 -33.27
CA TYR A 425 4.27 9.70 -32.68
C TYR A 425 3.22 8.76 -33.28
N ASP A 426 3.23 8.56 -34.59
CA ASP A 426 2.34 7.57 -35.24
C ASP A 426 2.55 6.17 -34.62
N ARG A 427 3.80 5.74 -34.49
CA ARG A 427 4.11 4.44 -33.85
C ARG A 427 3.73 4.40 -32.36
N ALA A 428 3.91 5.50 -31.65
CA ALA A 428 3.50 5.60 -30.25
C ALA A 428 1.98 5.38 -30.11
N LEU A 429 1.21 6.00 -30.98
CA LEU A 429 -0.26 5.87 -30.99
C LEU A 429 -0.74 4.50 -31.53
N GLU A 430 0.06 3.81 -32.36
CA GLU A 430 -0.19 2.41 -32.75
C GLU A 430 -0.08 1.47 -31.53
N TYR A 431 0.87 1.71 -30.61
CA TYR A 431 0.98 0.94 -29.36
C TYR A 431 -0.16 1.26 -28.38
N PHE A 432 -0.43 2.55 -28.16
CA PHE A 432 -1.48 2.98 -27.25
C PHE A 432 -2.11 4.29 -27.76
N GLY A 433 -3.26 4.18 -28.38
CA GLY A 433 -3.96 5.29 -29.03
C GLY A 433 -4.44 6.41 -28.09
N ASP A 434 -4.58 6.12 -26.81
CA ASP A 434 -5.02 7.07 -25.76
C ASP A 434 -3.85 7.68 -24.97
N ASN A 435 -2.67 7.76 -25.55
CA ASN A 435 -1.55 8.51 -24.94
C ASN A 435 -1.78 10.02 -25.06
N ALA A 436 -2.35 10.60 -24.00
CA ALA A 436 -2.75 12.01 -23.98
C ALA A 436 -1.61 12.99 -24.30
N SER A 437 -0.40 12.73 -23.79
CA SER A 437 0.77 13.57 -24.05
C SER A 437 1.19 13.55 -25.52
N VAL A 438 1.23 12.36 -26.13
CA VAL A 438 1.55 12.23 -27.56
C VAL A 438 0.47 12.88 -28.42
N LEU A 439 -0.81 12.65 -28.12
CA LEU A 439 -1.93 13.28 -28.82
C LEU A 439 -1.84 14.81 -28.76
N ASN A 440 -1.55 15.35 -27.57
CA ASN A 440 -1.39 16.78 -27.37
C ASN A 440 -0.22 17.36 -28.18
N ASN A 441 0.98 16.80 -28.03
CA ASN A 441 2.18 17.32 -28.68
C ASN A 441 2.07 17.22 -30.19
N TYR A 442 1.55 16.11 -30.70
CA TYR A 442 1.32 15.95 -32.13
C TYR A 442 0.33 16.97 -32.67
N ALA A 443 -0.82 17.15 -32.00
CA ALA A 443 -1.81 18.14 -32.40
C ALA A 443 -1.24 19.56 -32.40
N TYR A 444 -0.45 19.90 -31.38
CA TYR A 444 0.20 21.21 -31.27
C TYR A 444 1.14 21.48 -32.46
N PHE A 445 2.03 20.53 -32.77
CA PHE A 445 2.99 20.71 -33.87
C PHE A 445 2.31 20.75 -35.25
N LEU A 446 1.26 19.96 -35.47
CA LEU A 446 0.46 20.09 -36.69
C LEU A 446 -0.22 21.45 -36.81
N SER A 447 -0.71 22.01 -35.70
CA SER A 447 -1.34 23.33 -35.68
C SER A 447 -0.37 24.46 -35.97
N LEU A 448 0.87 24.38 -35.49
CA LEU A 448 1.93 25.33 -35.81
C LEU A 448 2.26 25.34 -37.30
N GLU A 449 2.27 24.18 -37.96
CA GLU A 449 2.49 24.07 -39.41
C GLU A 449 1.24 24.40 -40.24
N GLY A 450 0.08 24.59 -39.63
CA GLY A 450 -1.19 24.79 -40.31
C GLY A 450 -1.63 23.60 -41.16
N ARG A 451 -1.23 22.38 -40.78
CA ARG A 451 -1.37 21.17 -41.56
C ARG A 451 -2.23 20.13 -40.80
N ASP A 452 -3.03 19.36 -41.56
CA ASP A 452 -3.87 18.28 -41.03
C ASP A 452 -4.70 18.72 -39.79
N LEU A 453 -5.28 19.94 -39.84
CA LEU A 453 -5.95 20.57 -38.71
C LEU A 453 -7.16 19.79 -38.18
N ASP A 454 -7.88 19.06 -39.03
CA ASP A 454 -8.98 18.20 -38.59
C ASP A 454 -8.45 17.05 -37.73
N ARG A 455 -7.30 16.46 -38.11
CA ARG A 455 -6.61 15.45 -37.29
C ARG A 455 -6.12 16.05 -35.97
N ALA A 456 -5.50 17.22 -36.02
CA ALA A 456 -5.05 17.93 -34.83
C ALA A 456 -6.21 18.24 -33.88
N LEU A 457 -7.38 18.64 -34.40
CA LEU A 457 -8.57 18.90 -33.59
C LEU A 457 -9.07 17.63 -32.90
N SER A 458 -9.13 16.50 -33.64
CA SER A 458 -9.53 15.21 -33.07
C SER A 458 -8.57 14.77 -31.96
N MET A 459 -7.26 14.86 -32.19
CA MET A 459 -6.24 14.46 -31.21
C MET A 459 -6.25 15.36 -29.97
N SER A 460 -6.28 16.69 -30.13
CA SER A 460 -6.31 17.62 -29.00
C SER A 460 -7.61 17.50 -28.20
N GLY A 461 -8.76 17.27 -28.87
CA GLY A 461 -10.01 16.97 -28.20
C GLY A 461 -9.93 15.69 -27.37
N ARG A 462 -9.36 14.63 -27.94
CA ARG A 462 -9.18 13.37 -27.22
C ARG A 462 -8.22 13.50 -26.03
N ALA A 463 -7.13 14.27 -26.17
CA ALA A 463 -6.20 14.54 -25.06
C ALA A 463 -6.91 15.24 -23.88
N THR A 464 -7.80 16.21 -24.15
CA THR A 464 -8.57 16.91 -23.12
C THR A 464 -9.61 16.02 -22.44
N GLU A 465 -10.19 15.03 -23.15
CA GLU A 465 -11.10 14.04 -22.58
C GLU A 465 -10.38 13.07 -21.63
N ILE A 466 -9.15 12.62 -22.00
CA ILE A 466 -8.37 11.66 -21.20
C ILE A 466 -7.83 12.32 -19.93
N ALA A 467 -7.31 13.53 -20.04
CA ALA A 467 -6.75 14.29 -18.92
C ALA A 467 -7.62 15.52 -18.64
N ASP A 468 -8.78 15.30 -18.05
CA ASP A 468 -9.73 16.35 -17.69
C ASP A 468 -9.06 17.44 -16.85
N ASN A 469 -9.38 18.70 -17.18
CA ASN A 469 -8.87 19.89 -16.49
C ASN A 469 -7.33 20.10 -16.55
N ASN A 470 -6.63 19.55 -17.56
CA ASN A 470 -5.23 19.88 -17.80
C ASN A 470 -5.13 21.20 -18.60
N PRO A 471 -4.60 22.30 -18.01
CA PRO A 471 -4.56 23.60 -18.69
C PRO A 471 -3.70 23.60 -19.95
N THR A 472 -2.62 22.80 -20.01
CA THR A 472 -1.75 22.69 -21.19
C THR A 472 -2.48 22.03 -22.37
N PHE A 473 -3.28 21.00 -22.10
CA PHE A 473 -4.03 20.30 -23.15
C PHE A 473 -5.20 21.15 -23.65
N LEU A 474 -5.85 21.88 -22.76
CA LEU A 474 -6.87 22.86 -23.14
C LEU A 474 -6.28 24.00 -23.97
N ASP A 475 -5.08 24.47 -23.65
CA ASP A 475 -4.35 25.47 -24.43
C ASP A 475 -4.10 24.97 -25.87
N THR A 476 -3.55 23.78 -26.01
CA THR A 476 -3.33 23.18 -27.34
C THR A 476 -4.64 23.04 -28.12
N HIS A 477 -5.72 22.58 -27.48
CA HIS A 477 -7.01 22.43 -28.13
C HIS A 477 -7.57 23.80 -28.58
N ALA A 478 -7.44 24.83 -27.73
CA ALA A 478 -7.84 26.19 -28.09
C ALA A 478 -6.97 26.77 -29.23
N TRP A 479 -5.68 26.45 -29.24
CA TRP A 479 -4.76 26.90 -30.29
C TRP A 479 -5.07 26.26 -31.65
N VAL A 480 -5.38 24.94 -31.65
CA VAL A 480 -5.88 24.25 -32.88
C VAL A 480 -7.13 24.93 -33.41
N LEU A 481 -8.12 25.21 -32.55
CA LEU A 481 -9.34 25.92 -32.91
C LEU A 481 -9.06 27.31 -33.47
N TYR A 482 -8.11 28.04 -32.87
CA TYR A 482 -7.65 29.35 -33.35
C TYR A 482 -7.07 29.27 -34.76
N THR A 483 -6.18 28.30 -34.99
CA THR A 483 -5.56 28.11 -36.32
C THR A 483 -6.58 27.73 -37.39
N MET A 484 -7.68 27.06 -37.02
CA MET A 484 -8.83 26.77 -37.90
C MET A 484 -9.76 27.98 -38.12
N GLY A 485 -9.49 29.13 -37.51
CA GLY A 485 -10.36 30.31 -37.60
C GLY A 485 -11.60 30.24 -36.70
N ARG A 486 -11.72 29.24 -35.82
CA ARG A 486 -12.86 29.04 -34.90
C ARG A 486 -12.66 29.82 -33.59
N TYR A 487 -12.45 31.13 -33.70
CA TYR A 487 -12.00 32.01 -32.61
C TYR A 487 -12.94 32.04 -31.40
N THR A 488 -14.26 31.99 -31.63
CA THR A 488 -15.25 31.99 -30.52
C THR A 488 -15.16 30.75 -29.67
N GLU A 489 -14.95 29.59 -30.30
CA GLU A 489 -14.78 28.31 -29.61
C GLU A 489 -13.42 28.28 -28.90
N ALA A 490 -12.36 28.71 -29.59
CA ALA A 490 -11.04 28.84 -29.01
C ALA A 490 -11.05 29.69 -27.72
N LYS A 491 -11.74 30.86 -27.74
CA LYS A 491 -11.90 31.70 -26.55
C LYS A 491 -12.57 30.99 -25.38
N LYS A 492 -13.61 30.18 -25.65
CA LYS A 492 -14.30 29.44 -24.60
C LYS A 492 -13.38 28.41 -23.91
N VAL A 493 -12.63 27.63 -24.70
CA VAL A 493 -11.70 26.62 -24.18
C VAL A 493 -10.52 27.31 -23.46
N MET A 494 -9.95 28.37 -24.05
CA MET A 494 -8.82 29.09 -23.46
C MET A 494 -9.18 29.72 -22.11
N ARG A 495 -10.39 30.24 -21.94
CA ARG A 495 -10.86 30.75 -20.63
C ARG A 495 -10.87 29.69 -19.57
N GLN A 496 -11.22 28.42 -19.90
CA GLN A 496 -11.13 27.31 -18.99
C GLN A 496 -9.66 27.02 -18.66
N ALA A 497 -8.77 26.96 -19.65
CA ALA A 497 -7.34 26.74 -19.45
C ALA A 497 -6.74 27.75 -18.46
N ILE A 498 -7.01 29.05 -18.69
CA ILE A 498 -6.52 30.12 -17.81
C ILE A 498 -7.08 30.02 -16.39
N SER A 499 -8.35 29.61 -16.23
CA SER A 499 -8.94 29.48 -14.90
C SER A 499 -8.35 28.34 -14.08
N LEU A 500 -7.73 27.37 -14.74
CA LEU A 500 -7.08 26.19 -14.14
C LEU A 500 -5.56 26.36 -13.98
N ASP A 501 -4.97 27.33 -14.68
CA ASP A 501 -3.53 27.57 -14.66
C ASP A 501 -3.10 28.31 -13.38
N ASN A 502 -2.54 27.56 -12.44
CA ASN A 502 -1.95 28.08 -11.21
C ASN A 502 -0.50 28.58 -11.40
N SER A 503 0.14 28.26 -12.52
CA SER A 503 1.54 28.60 -12.80
C SER A 503 1.68 30.00 -13.45
N GLY A 504 0.63 30.48 -14.10
CA GLY A 504 0.63 31.71 -14.88
C GLY A 504 1.50 31.56 -16.13
N SER A 505 1.32 30.49 -16.91
CA SER A 505 2.08 30.21 -18.12
C SER A 505 2.12 31.36 -19.09
N ALA A 506 3.32 31.74 -19.56
CA ALA A 506 3.50 32.81 -20.55
C ALA A 506 2.83 32.47 -21.89
N SER A 507 2.93 31.21 -22.33
CA SER A 507 2.30 30.74 -23.58
C SER A 507 0.78 30.82 -23.54
N LEU A 508 0.14 30.42 -22.42
CA LEU A 508 -1.32 30.57 -22.27
C LEU A 508 -1.76 32.02 -22.36
N GLN A 509 -1.03 32.94 -21.74
CA GLN A 509 -1.33 34.37 -21.79
C GLN A 509 -1.20 34.89 -23.23
N LEU A 510 -0.13 34.49 -23.94
CA LEU A 510 0.10 34.84 -25.33
C LEU A 510 -1.03 34.38 -26.24
N HIS A 511 -1.31 33.04 -26.21
CA HIS A 511 -2.35 32.43 -27.07
C HIS A 511 -3.72 33.04 -26.81
N TYR A 512 -4.04 33.36 -25.53
CA TYR A 512 -5.30 34.04 -25.24
C TYR A 512 -5.35 35.47 -25.79
N GLY A 513 -4.23 36.19 -25.71
CA GLY A 513 -4.11 37.52 -26.37
C GLY A 513 -4.34 37.42 -27.87
N ASP A 514 -3.73 36.45 -28.56
CA ASP A 514 -3.89 36.25 -29.99
C ASP A 514 -5.34 35.89 -30.37
N ILE A 515 -6.02 35.06 -29.59
CA ILE A 515 -7.45 34.70 -29.78
C ILE A 515 -8.35 35.97 -29.61
N LEU A 516 -8.08 36.79 -28.60
CA LEU A 516 -8.83 38.02 -28.33
C LEU A 516 -8.63 39.05 -29.43
N ALA A 517 -7.41 39.18 -29.95
CA ALA A 517 -7.10 40.07 -31.07
C ALA A 517 -7.86 39.66 -32.33
N ALA A 518 -7.90 38.38 -32.66
CA ALA A 518 -8.65 37.82 -33.77
C ALA A 518 -10.18 38.05 -33.67
N LEU A 519 -10.69 38.18 -32.44
CA LEU A 519 -12.10 38.52 -32.17
C LEU A 519 -12.36 40.04 -32.14
N GLY A 520 -11.34 40.90 -32.35
CA GLY A 520 -11.44 42.33 -32.27
C GLY A 520 -11.46 42.92 -30.86
N GLU A 521 -11.19 42.10 -29.84
CA GLU A 521 -11.16 42.49 -28.42
C GLU A 521 -9.78 43.10 -28.07
N LYS A 522 -9.40 44.15 -28.80
CA LYS A 522 -8.04 44.72 -28.83
C LYS A 522 -7.48 45.08 -27.45
N PHE A 523 -8.26 45.77 -26.62
CA PHE A 523 -7.85 46.17 -25.26
C PHE A 523 -7.50 44.98 -24.39
N MET A 524 -8.32 43.95 -24.42
CA MET A 524 -8.05 42.72 -23.63
C MET A 524 -6.87 41.95 -24.20
N ALA A 525 -6.71 41.89 -25.52
CA ALA A 525 -5.56 41.26 -26.16
C ALA A 525 -4.23 41.85 -25.66
N GLU A 526 -4.14 43.20 -25.63
CA GLU A 526 -2.94 43.89 -25.13
C GLU A 526 -2.65 43.58 -23.67
N ILE A 527 -3.67 43.52 -22.81
CA ILE A 527 -3.51 43.15 -21.40
C ILE A 527 -2.88 41.76 -21.27
N TYR A 528 -3.34 40.75 -22.04
CA TYR A 528 -2.85 39.40 -21.96
C TYR A 528 -1.44 39.27 -22.59
N TRP A 529 -1.12 39.95 -23.63
CA TRP A 529 0.24 40.00 -24.18
C TRP A 529 1.23 40.65 -23.21
N ARG A 530 0.84 41.73 -22.49
CA ARG A 530 1.69 42.30 -21.44
C ARG A 530 1.89 41.36 -20.27
N LYS A 531 0.88 40.56 -19.89
CA LYS A 531 1.05 39.47 -18.89
C LYS A 531 2.01 38.39 -19.38
N ALA A 532 1.97 38.02 -20.66
CA ALA A 532 2.94 37.09 -21.23
C ALA A 532 4.38 37.64 -21.15
N LEU A 533 4.55 38.93 -21.43
CA LEU A 533 5.85 39.63 -21.29
C LEU A 533 6.35 39.61 -19.84
N GLU A 534 5.48 39.92 -18.86
CA GLU A 534 5.81 39.86 -17.42
C GLU A 534 6.24 38.46 -16.98
N LYS A 535 5.77 37.45 -17.67
CA LYS A 535 6.11 36.01 -17.44
C LYS A 535 7.34 35.55 -18.25
N GLY A 536 8.02 36.45 -18.93
CA GLY A 536 9.29 36.19 -19.63
C GLY A 536 9.17 35.79 -21.10
N PHE A 537 8.01 36.00 -21.75
CA PHE A 537 7.91 35.80 -23.19
C PHE A 537 8.69 36.87 -23.97
N ASP A 538 9.06 36.53 -25.21
CA ASP A 538 9.88 37.44 -26.08
C ASP A 538 9.25 38.82 -26.27
N GLY A 539 9.93 39.84 -25.76
CA GLY A 539 9.49 41.23 -25.82
C GLY A 539 9.32 41.76 -27.24
N ALA A 540 10.22 41.44 -28.16
CA ALA A 540 10.15 41.87 -29.54
C ALA A 540 8.94 41.30 -30.29
N SER A 541 8.52 40.10 -29.95
CA SER A 541 7.32 39.46 -30.48
C SER A 541 6.04 40.15 -29.96
N ILE A 542 6.01 40.51 -28.67
CA ILE A 542 4.88 41.20 -28.05
C ILE A 542 4.75 42.63 -28.60
N GLU A 543 5.83 43.36 -28.68
CA GLU A 543 5.82 44.73 -29.23
C GLU A 543 5.30 44.78 -30.68
N ARG A 544 5.70 43.82 -31.52
CA ARG A 544 5.16 43.71 -32.89
C ARG A 544 3.65 43.46 -32.92
N ARG A 545 3.12 42.63 -32.04
CA ARG A 545 1.68 42.34 -31.92
C ARG A 545 0.92 43.61 -31.52
N ILE A 546 1.43 44.36 -30.55
CA ILE A 546 0.82 45.62 -30.09
C ILE A 546 0.86 46.67 -31.21
N ALA A 547 2.00 46.88 -31.88
CA ALA A 547 2.14 47.81 -32.98
C ALA A 547 1.19 47.49 -34.17
N ASN A 548 1.01 46.21 -34.48
CA ASN A 548 0.06 45.77 -35.51
C ASN A 548 -1.40 46.09 -35.15
N LEU A 549 -1.77 46.08 -33.86
CA LEU A 549 -3.10 46.47 -33.41
C LEU A 549 -3.34 47.96 -33.58
N GLU A 550 -2.31 48.80 -33.33
CA GLU A 550 -2.38 50.27 -33.48
C GLU A 550 -2.56 50.68 -34.93
N GLN A 551 -1.80 50.03 -35.86
CA GLN A 551 -1.92 50.29 -37.31
C GLN A 551 -3.28 49.89 -37.90
N GLN A 552 -4.01 48.97 -37.31
CA GLN A 552 -5.39 48.63 -37.72
C GLN A 552 -6.45 49.57 -37.15
N GLN A 553 -6.07 50.62 -36.43
CA GLN A 553 -6.95 51.67 -35.90
C GLN A 553 -6.95 52.94 -36.78
N GLU A 554 -5.93 53.12 -37.65
CA GLU A 554 -5.87 54.16 -38.69
C GLU A 554 -6.53 53.67 -40.00
#